data_340c554474210b4ddabfc071fc0abb11
#
_entry.id   340c554474210b4ddabfc071fc0abb11
#
_cell.length_a   1.000
_cell.length_b   1.000
_cell.length_c   1.000
_cell.angle_alpha   90.00
_cell.angle_beta   90.00
_cell.angle_gamma   90.00
#
_symmetry.space_group_name_H-M   'P 1'
#
loop_
_entity.id
_entity.type
_entity.pdbx_description
1 polymer ?
#
loop_
_entity_poly.entity_id
_entity_poly.type
_entity_poly.pdbx_seq_one_letter_code
_entity_poly.pdbx_strand_id
1 'polypeptide(L)'
;MKGIMKYISSYFFLCIVFVSFNVFAENKDFLKAVDSSHTSKSFIEARSLSLPCLGCHGQSNASIPSLFQLKEDYIYNALIEYQSDKREHYLMQIISKGYSDEELKIISKYYSLQGLYNE
;
A
#
# COMPACT_ATOMS: atom_id res chain seq x y z
N MET A 1 -37.86 -45.46 -26.43
CA MET A 1 -36.88 -44.37 -26.54
C MET A 1 -37.28 -43.06 -25.83
N LYS A 2 -38.54 -42.84 -25.42
CA LYS A 2 -38.93 -41.57 -24.72
C LYS A 2 -38.57 -41.50 -23.23
N GLY A 3 -38.21 -42.60 -22.57
CA GLY A 3 -37.85 -42.62 -21.14
C GLY A 3 -36.41 -42.20 -20.84
N ILE A 4 -35.47 -42.57 -21.68
CA ILE A 4 -34.03 -42.35 -21.48
C ILE A 4 -33.69 -40.86 -21.59
N MET A 5 -34.36 -40.11 -22.45
CA MET A 5 -34.12 -38.68 -22.67
C MET A 5 -34.53 -37.81 -21.46
N LYS A 6 -35.50 -38.25 -20.64
CA LYS A 6 -35.88 -37.53 -19.41
C LYS A 6 -34.81 -37.65 -18.30
N TYR A 7 -34.15 -38.79 -18.19
CA TYR A 7 -33.09 -39.00 -17.18
C TYR A 7 -31.83 -38.26 -17.55
N ILE A 8 -31.48 -38.19 -18.83
CA ILE A 8 -30.27 -37.44 -19.31
C ILE A 8 -30.43 -35.95 -19.01
N SER A 9 -31.63 -35.38 -19.24
CA SER A 9 -31.89 -33.96 -18.93
C SER A 9 -31.81 -33.67 -17.42
N SER A 10 -32.29 -34.60 -16.58
CA SER A 10 -32.22 -34.44 -15.10
C SER A 10 -30.79 -34.53 -14.57
N TYR A 11 -29.98 -35.44 -15.09
CA TYR A 11 -28.55 -35.55 -14.71
C TYR A 11 -27.74 -34.34 -15.17
N PHE A 12 -28.01 -33.79 -16.33
CA PHE A 12 -27.37 -32.62 -16.85
C PHE A 12 -27.65 -31.37 -15.98
N PHE A 13 -28.90 -31.24 -15.52
CA PHE A 13 -29.30 -30.16 -14.60
C PHE A 13 -28.64 -30.31 -13.23
N LEU A 14 -28.54 -31.56 -12.72
CA LEU A 14 -27.86 -31.83 -11.44
C LEU A 14 -26.36 -31.53 -11.51
N CYS A 15 -25.69 -31.87 -12.60
CA CYS A 15 -24.26 -31.54 -12.80
C CYS A 15 -24.02 -30.04 -12.88
N ILE A 16 -24.88 -29.27 -13.53
CA ILE A 16 -24.72 -27.81 -13.62
C ILE A 16 -24.87 -27.18 -12.24
N VAL A 17 -25.82 -27.63 -11.42
CA VAL A 17 -25.99 -27.12 -10.05
C VAL A 17 -24.80 -27.48 -9.17
N PHE A 18 -24.21 -28.68 -9.33
CA PHE A 18 -23.03 -29.12 -8.57
C PHE A 18 -21.76 -28.33 -8.94
N VAL A 19 -21.57 -28.03 -10.23
CA VAL A 19 -20.42 -27.22 -10.69
C VAL A 19 -20.57 -25.78 -10.21
N SER A 20 -21.79 -25.23 -10.24
CA SER A 20 -22.04 -23.85 -9.75
C SER A 20 -21.82 -23.72 -8.23
N PHE A 21 -22.06 -24.78 -7.46
CA PHE A 21 -21.88 -24.77 -6.01
C PHE A 21 -20.39 -24.86 -5.62
N ASN A 22 -19.56 -25.56 -6.40
CA ASN A 22 -18.13 -25.64 -6.15
C ASN A 22 -17.39 -24.34 -6.49
N VAL A 23 -17.79 -23.63 -7.55
CA VAL A 23 -17.24 -22.33 -7.92
C VAL A 23 -17.54 -21.27 -6.85
N PHE A 24 -18.66 -21.39 -6.13
CA PHE A 24 -19.02 -20.47 -5.05
C PHE A 24 -18.23 -20.72 -3.75
N ALA A 25 -17.75 -21.95 -3.53
CA ALA A 25 -16.97 -22.32 -2.35
C ALA A 25 -15.51 -21.80 -2.43
N GLU A 26 -14.95 -21.69 -3.63
CA GLU A 26 -13.57 -21.22 -3.88
C GLU A 26 -13.41 -19.69 -3.67
N ASN A 27 -14.52 -18.94 -3.64
CA ASN A 27 -14.50 -17.50 -3.39
C ASN A 27 -14.20 -17.09 -1.93
N LYS A 28 -14.22 -18.02 -0.97
CA LYS A 28 -13.86 -17.71 0.42
C LYS A 28 -12.37 -17.47 0.60
N ASP A 29 -11.54 -18.17 -0.17
CA ASP A 29 -10.09 -17.98 -0.12
C ASP A 29 -9.67 -16.69 -0.83
N PHE A 30 -10.39 -16.28 -1.87
CA PHE A 30 -10.21 -14.97 -2.51
C PHE A 30 -10.57 -13.80 -1.57
N LEU A 31 -11.66 -13.91 -0.82
CA LEU A 31 -12.07 -12.91 0.17
C LEU A 31 -11.08 -12.84 1.34
N LYS A 32 -10.47 -13.96 1.73
CA LYS A 32 -9.43 -14.00 2.77
C LYS A 32 -8.10 -13.43 2.27
N ALA A 33 -7.78 -13.60 0.98
CA ALA A 33 -6.64 -12.97 0.33
C ALA A 33 -6.84 -11.44 0.16
N VAL A 34 -8.07 -10.98 -0.03
CA VAL A 34 -8.41 -9.54 -0.08
C VAL A 34 -8.29 -8.89 1.31
N ASP A 35 -8.54 -9.60 2.39
CA ASP A 35 -8.36 -9.07 3.76
C ASP A 35 -6.86 -8.90 4.11
N SER A 36 -5.97 -9.74 3.58
CA SER A 36 -4.51 -9.50 3.62
C SER A 36 -4.05 -8.34 2.71
N SER A 37 -4.90 -7.85 1.80
CA SER A 37 -4.64 -6.72 0.92
C SER A 37 -4.69 -5.35 1.64
N HIS A 38 -5.25 -5.28 2.84
CA HIS A 38 -5.24 -4.04 3.64
C HIS A 38 -3.81 -3.60 3.96
N THR A 39 -2.92 -4.54 4.28
CA THR A 39 -1.49 -4.27 4.51
C THR A 39 -0.80 -3.87 3.20
N SER A 40 -1.15 -4.49 2.09
CA SER A 40 -0.61 -4.18 0.76
C SER A 40 -1.07 -2.80 0.27
N LYS A 41 -2.35 -2.44 0.47
CA LYS A 41 -2.90 -1.13 0.08
C LYS A 41 -2.24 0.00 0.87
N SER A 42 -2.11 -0.15 2.17
CA SER A 42 -1.43 0.81 3.06
C SER A 42 0.05 1.00 2.68
N PHE A 43 0.74 -0.06 2.31
CA PHE A 43 2.13 0.03 1.85
C PHE A 43 2.26 0.74 0.49
N ILE A 44 1.37 0.45 -0.46
CA ILE A 44 1.33 1.11 -1.77
C ILE A 44 1.04 2.60 -1.62
N GLU A 45 0.12 2.97 -0.75
CA GLU A 45 -0.19 4.36 -0.43
C GLU A 45 1.02 5.09 0.17
N ALA A 46 1.64 4.51 1.18
CA ALA A 46 2.84 5.05 1.81
C ALA A 46 3.99 5.24 0.81
N ARG A 47 4.21 4.25 -0.05
CA ARG A 47 5.20 4.34 -1.12
C ARG A 47 4.87 5.46 -2.12
N SER A 48 3.61 5.57 -2.54
CA SER A 48 3.18 6.58 -3.52
C SER A 48 3.40 8.00 -2.99
N LEU A 49 3.04 8.25 -1.72
CA LEU A 49 3.28 9.52 -1.05
C LEU A 49 4.78 9.85 -0.90
N SER A 50 5.62 8.82 -0.75
CA SER A 50 7.06 8.98 -0.49
C SER A 50 7.90 9.09 -1.76
N LEU A 51 7.42 8.64 -2.92
CA LEU A 51 8.16 8.65 -4.18
C LEU A 51 8.73 10.02 -4.58
N PRO A 52 8.02 11.15 -4.43
CA PRO A 52 8.57 12.46 -4.77
C PRO A 52 9.84 12.82 -3.98
N CYS A 53 9.96 12.35 -2.75
CA CYS A 53 11.12 12.63 -1.89
C CYS A 53 12.39 11.89 -2.36
N LEU A 54 12.23 10.71 -3.01
CA LEU A 54 13.33 9.89 -3.50
C LEU A 54 14.19 10.61 -4.54
N GLY A 55 13.60 11.50 -5.32
CA GLY A 55 14.32 12.25 -6.37
C GLY A 55 15.51 13.06 -5.83
N CYS A 56 15.38 13.54 -4.59
CA CYS A 56 16.42 14.34 -3.93
C CYS A 56 17.08 13.59 -2.76
N HIS A 57 16.30 12.82 -1.99
CA HIS A 57 16.72 12.16 -0.75
C HIS A 57 17.06 10.67 -0.88
N GLY A 58 16.97 10.11 -2.10
CA GLY A 58 17.21 8.68 -2.35
C GLY A 58 18.69 8.27 -2.31
N GLN A 59 19.58 9.19 -2.57
CA GLN A 59 21.03 8.96 -2.49
C GLN A 59 21.65 9.98 -1.54
N SER A 60 22.51 9.51 -0.64
CA SER A 60 23.25 10.41 0.22
C SER A 60 24.30 11.19 -0.59
N ASN A 61 24.23 12.49 -0.53
CA ASN A 61 25.29 13.38 -1.00
C ASN A 61 25.59 14.44 0.08
N ALA A 62 26.66 15.18 -0.09
CA ALA A 62 27.11 16.14 0.93
C ALA A 62 26.08 17.26 1.24
N SER A 63 25.13 17.50 0.34
CA SER A 63 24.19 18.62 0.45
C SER A 63 22.77 18.18 0.82
N ILE A 64 22.36 16.96 0.47
CA ILE A 64 21.00 16.46 0.70
C ILE A 64 21.10 15.13 1.47
N PRO A 65 20.60 15.05 2.71
CA PRO A 65 20.69 13.84 3.52
C PRO A 65 19.78 12.75 2.97
N SER A 66 20.24 11.49 3.04
CA SER A 66 19.38 10.33 2.82
C SER A 66 18.36 10.21 3.95
N LEU A 67 17.13 9.86 3.63
CA LEU A 67 16.06 9.61 4.61
C LEU A 67 16.06 8.17 5.16
N PHE A 68 16.71 7.23 4.47
CA PHE A 68 16.62 5.79 4.77
C PHE A 68 17.24 5.34 6.09
N GLN A 69 18.04 6.17 6.73
CA GLN A 69 18.71 5.83 7.99
C GLN A 69 18.25 6.71 9.16
N LEU A 70 17.20 7.49 8.93
CA LEU A 70 16.70 8.42 9.93
C LEU A 70 15.53 7.78 10.70
N LYS A 71 15.41 8.13 11.97
CA LYS A 71 14.28 7.72 12.81
C LYS A 71 12.99 8.41 12.36
N GLU A 72 11.88 7.70 12.50
CA GLU A 72 10.54 8.21 12.16
C GLU A 72 10.26 9.58 12.79
N ASP A 73 10.46 9.70 14.11
CA ASP A 73 10.23 10.95 14.84
C ASP A 73 11.09 12.11 14.34
N TYR A 74 12.32 11.82 13.95
CA TYR A 74 13.21 12.85 13.43
C TYR A 74 12.72 13.38 12.07
N ILE A 75 12.33 12.48 11.16
CA ILE A 75 11.80 12.87 9.85
C ILE A 75 10.49 13.65 10.03
N TYR A 76 9.57 13.14 10.83
CA TYR A 76 8.29 13.76 11.06
C TYR A 76 8.43 15.17 11.67
N ASN A 77 9.20 15.32 12.73
CA ASN A 77 9.40 16.61 13.38
C ASN A 77 10.06 17.62 12.43
N ALA A 78 11.05 17.19 11.64
CA ALA A 78 11.67 18.05 10.65
C ALA A 78 10.66 18.55 9.59
N LEU A 79 9.79 17.68 9.11
CA LEU A 79 8.74 18.04 8.14
C LEU A 79 7.72 19.02 8.73
N ILE A 80 7.29 18.83 9.98
CA ILE A 80 6.40 19.76 10.70
C ILE A 80 7.10 21.12 10.95
N GLU A 81 8.38 21.10 11.29
CA GLU A 81 9.15 22.35 11.45
C GLU A 81 9.25 23.13 10.14
N TYR A 82 9.47 22.47 9.01
CA TYR A 82 9.42 23.10 7.69
C TYR A 82 8.03 23.62 7.34
N GLN A 83 6.99 22.83 7.59
CA GLN A 83 5.60 23.21 7.32
C GLN A 83 5.18 24.45 8.11
N SER A 84 5.64 24.57 9.35
CA SER A 84 5.34 25.68 10.26
C SER A 84 6.33 26.85 10.19
N ASP A 85 7.24 26.86 9.21
CA ASP A 85 8.28 27.87 8.99
C ASP A 85 9.28 28.02 10.17
N LYS A 86 9.36 27.02 11.06
CA LYS A 86 10.32 26.98 12.17
C LYS A 86 11.71 26.53 11.75
N ARG A 87 11.80 25.85 10.62
CA ARG A 87 13.07 25.40 10.04
C ARG A 87 13.25 26.02 8.66
N GLU A 88 14.37 26.70 8.47
CA GLU A 88 14.64 27.43 7.24
C GLU A 88 15.18 26.50 6.15
N HIS A 89 14.44 26.34 5.09
CA HIS A 89 14.84 25.79 3.80
C HIS A 89 13.71 25.97 2.81
N TYR A 90 13.81 26.96 1.94
CA TYR A 90 12.76 27.39 1.02
C TYR A 90 12.02 26.24 0.32
N LEU A 91 12.78 25.31 -0.30
CA LEU A 91 12.17 24.20 -1.04
C LEU A 91 11.42 23.24 -0.11
N MET A 92 12.02 22.88 1.04
CA MET A 92 11.37 21.95 1.98
C MET A 92 10.14 22.55 2.65
N GLN A 93 10.12 23.87 2.89
CA GLN A 93 8.94 24.58 3.40
C GLN A 93 7.77 24.49 2.40
N ILE A 94 8.04 24.69 1.09
CA ILE A 94 7.01 24.57 0.05
C ILE A 94 6.52 23.13 -0.04
N ILE A 95 7.42 22.16 -0.08
CA ILE A 95 7.07 20.74 -0.21
C ILE A 95 6.22 20.29 0.98
N SER A 96 6.66 20.57 2.21
CA SER A 96 5.97 20.12 3.43
C SER A 96 4.56 20.69 3.55
N LYS A 97 4.34 21.93 3.09
CA LYS A 97 3.00 22.56 3.07
C LYS A 97 2.01 21.90 2.11
N GLY A 98 2.48 21.08 1.19
CA GLY A 98 1.64 20.31 0.27
C GLY A 98 1.04 19.03 0.86
N TYR A 99 1.42 18.64 2.08
CA TYR A 99 0.97 17.41 2.74
C TYR A 99 0.18 17.70 4.01
N SER A 100 -0.79 16.84 4.32
CA SER A 100 -1.45 16.82 5.62
C SER A 100 -0.57 16.22 6.71
N ASP A 101 -0.94 16.41 7.97
CA ASP A 101 -0.23 15.84 9.12
C ASP A 101 -0.18 14.29 9.06
N GLU A 102 -1.29 13.66 8.64
CA GLU A 102 -1.38 12.22 8.46
C GLU A 102 -0.44 11.72 7.36
N GLU A 103 -0.37 12.43 6.23
CA GLU A 103 0.55 12.07 5.14
C GLU A 103 2.01 12.22 5.54
N LEU A 104 2.36 13.25 6.31
CA LEU A 104 3.71 13.43 6.85
C LEU A 104 4.10 12.29 7.80
N LYS A 105 3.17 11.80 8.62
CA LYS A 105 3.38 10.61 9.47
C LYS A 105 3.62 9.35 8.63
N ILE A 106 2.80 9.14 7.60
CA ILE A 106 2.93 7.99 6.68
C ILE A 106 4.29 8.01 5.97
N ILE A 107 4.70 9.15 5.45
CA ILE A 107 6.00 9.34 4.78
C ILE A 107 7.15 9.06 5.75
N SER A 108 7.10 9.59 6.96
CA SER A 108 8.14 9.43 7.98
C SER A 108 8.31 7.97 8.38
N LYS A 109 7.19 7.27 8.60
CA LYS A 109 7.16 5.84 8.88
C LYS A 109 7.70 5.01 7.72
N TYR A 110 7.34 5.33 6.48
CA TYR A 110 7.83 4.62 5.30
C TYR A 110 9.36 4.65 5.22
N TYR A 111 9.97 5.82 5.36
CA TYR A 111 11.45 5.95 5.27
C TYR A 111 12.17 5.32 6.43
N SER A 112 11.65 5.40 7.64
CA SER A 112 12.23 4.75 8.82
C SER A 112 12.27 3.21 8.68
N LEU A 113 11.25 2.62 8.06
CA LEU A 113 11.18 1.18 7.81
C LEU A 113 12.10 0.74 6.66
N GLN A 114 12.25 1.56 5.62
CA GLN A 114 13.12 1.23 4.47
C GLN A 114 14.60 1.17 4.85
N GLY A 115 15.04 1.89 5.86
CA GLY A 115 16.40 1.80 6.41
C GLY A 115 16.73 0.42 6.98
N LEU A 116 15.73 -0.34 7.43
CA LEU A 116 15.88 -1.69 7.99
C LEU A 116 16.03 -2.79 6.93
N TYR A 117 15.68 -2.53 5.69
CA TYR A 117 15.71 -3.52 4.59
C TYR A 117 16.95 -3.41 3.69
N ASN A 118 17.81 -2.42 3.93
CA ASN A 118 18.99 -2.13 3.11
C ASN A 118 20.33 -2.49 3.80
N GLU A 119 20.27 -3.31 4.88
CA GLU A 119 21.47 -3.86 5.54
C GLU A 119 21.83 -5.26 5.01
#